data_a11b83c6c1deacfc58033ff614089f4a
#
_entry.id   a11b83c6c1deacfc58033ff614089f4a
#
_cell.length_a   1.000
_cell.length_b   1.000
_cell.length_c   1.000
_cell.angle_alpha   90.00
_cell.angle_beta   90.00
_cell.angle_gamma   90.00
#
_symmetry.space_group_name_H-M   'P 1'
#
loop_
_entity.id
_entity.type
_entity.pdbx_description
1 polymer ?
#
loop_
_entity_poly.entity_id
_entity_poly.type
_entity_poly.pdbx_seq_one_letter_code
_entity_poly.pdbx_strand_id
1 'polypeptide(L)'
;MQFTKTIRNLVLLATLTGAAVSCNPFKKKPQTSTATGWNYNDKSMGNFNVPKPKDIKAAPGLVFVQGGTFTMGAAQEDVMGDWNNIQRRITVNSFFIDKTEVTNLHYREYLYWLSNVFPEGTTPGQSKFGMDTVVLEALPDTLVWRSELAYNEPMVEYYFRHPSYNNFPVVGVSWKQATDYCIWRTDRVNELTLMKSSYLDPKNQIKKELNGAGQDNFNTRAYLLGEYQATPGRDAAKKSNPLKDAQGRPRTKVSFEDGILFGDYRLPTEAEWEYAAYGYIAANPQRKSKSNKRGEELISNKQIYAWKNNGYDNVRYTAKGSYQGSMLANFKRGAGDNMGVAGGLNDNAAIPAEVVTFTPNGYGLYNMSGNVSEWVADVYRPMTAIDGDDYNIFRGNEFKQIDFARGAGNLRDEKGRIIYKTEADSTLANRRNYQKGYAVNHLDGDSASNAGYSYGLTSLISDKSRVVKGASWNDRAYWLSPGARRFLEEDQSTNTIGFRCAMNHYGSSEGTSKKAKTGIFMPTKKNKR
;
A
#
# COMPACT_ATOMS: atom_id res chain seq x y z
N MET A 1 14.67 -76.45 -34.37
CA MET A 1 15.23 -75.54 -33.30
C MET A 1 15.09 -74.02 -33.61
N GLN A 2 14.75 -73.60 -34.82
CA GLN A 2 14.50 -72.17 -35.16
C GLN A 2 13.08 -71.71 -34.91
N PHE A 3 12.07 -72.55 -34.96
CA PHE A 3 10.68 -72.20 -34.76
C PHE A 3 10.34 -71.81 -33.32
N THR A 4 11.00 -72.40 -32.34
CA THR A 4 10.78 -72.10 -30.89
C THR A 4 11.39 -70.76 -30.43
N LYS A 5 12.45 -70.31 -31.14
CA LYS A 5 13.04 -68.99 -30.84
C LYS A 5 12.19 -67.79 -31.31
N THR A 6 11.50 -68.01 -32.49
CA THR A 6 10.65 -66.96 -33.09
C THR A 6 9.36 -66.71 -32.23
N ILE A 7 8.74 -67.77 -31.72
CA ILE A 7 7.55 -67.69 -30.85
C ILE A 7 7.92 -67.07 -29.53
N ARG A 8 9.07 -67.41 -28.96
CA ARG A 8 9.53 -66.82 -27.67
C ARG A 8 9.81 -65.32 -27.80
N ASN A 9 10.37 -64.92 -28.93
CA ASN A 9 10.62 -63.48 -29.18
C ASN A 9 9.34 -62.70 -29.50
N LEU A 10 8.36 -63.30 -30.13
CA LEU A 10 7.04 -62.70 -30.37
C LEU A 10 6.24 -62.54 -29.06
N VAL A 11 6.28 -63.51 -28.15
CA VAL A 11 5.64 -63.42 -26.83
C VAL A 11 6.35 -62.39 -25.95
N LEU A 12 7.68 -62.27 -26.01
CA LEU A 12 8.42 -61.24 -25.30
C LEU A 12 8.14 -59.83 -25.85
N LEU A 13 7.94 -59.68 -27.15
CA LEU A 13 7.57 -58.40 -27.77
C LEU A 13 6.14 -58.03 -27.43
N ALA A 14 5.20 -58.97 -27.36
CA ALA A 14 3.81 -58.73 -26.96
C ALA A 14 3.67 -58.36 -25.47
N THR A 15 4.50 -58.95 -24.59
CA THR A 15 4.52 -58.57 -23.17
C THR A 15 5.19 -57.23 -22.93
N LEU A 16 6.19 -56.82 -23.69
CA LEU A 16 6.81 -55.50 -23.63
C LEU A 16 5.87 -54.39 -24.15
N THR A 17 5.09 -54.66 -25.21
CA THR A 17 4.10 -53.69 -25.70
C THR A 17 2.88 -53.59 -24.77
N GLY A 18 2.45 -54.68 -24.10
CA GLY A 18 1.39 -54.66 -23.11
C GLY A 18 1.75 -53.85 -21.83
N ALA A 19 3.02 -53.89 -21.42
CA ALA A 19 3.50 -53.12 -20.28
C ALA A 19 3.68 -51.62 -20.59
N ALA A 20 3.91 -51.26 -21.87
CA ALA A 20 4.07 -49.85 -22.28
C ALA A 20 2.74 -49.11 -22.43
N VAL A 21 1.59 -49.81 -22.52
CA VAL A 21 0.27 -49.16 -22.67
C VAL A 21 -0.35 -48.78 -21.32
N SER A 22 0.16 -49.28 -20.19
CA SER A 22 -0.41 -48.96 -18.85
C SER A 22 0.21 -47.73 -18.20
N CYS A 23 1.31 -47.19 -18.66
CA CYS A 23 1.90 -45.95 -18.21
C CYS A 23 1.79 -44.88 -19.28
N ASN A 24 0.73 -44.09 -19.24
CA ASN A 24 0.62 -42.89 -20.04
C ASN A 24 1.49 -41.80 -19.36
N PRO A 25 2.75 -41.56 -19.81
CA PRO A 25 3.69 -40.66 -19.11
C PRO A 25 3.25 -39.20 -19.16
N PHE A 26 2.19 -38.89 -19.90
CA PHE A 26 1.61 -37.54 -20.03
C PHE A 26 0.39 -37.30 -19.15
N LYS A 27 -0.16 -38.31 -18.46
CA LYS A 27 -1.18 -38.04 -17.45
C LYS A 27 -0.49 -37.45 -16.20
N LYS A 28 -0.61 -36.15 -16.02
CA LYS A 28 -0.24 -35.49 -14.73
C LYS A 28 -0.96 -36.23 -13.61
N LYS A 29 -0.21 -36.77 -12.65
CA LYS A 29 -0.79 -37.36 -11.44
C LYS A 29 -1.74 -36.36 -10.83
N PRO A 30 -2.97 -36.75 -10.45
CA PRO A 30 -3.89 -35.85 -9.75
C PRO A 30 -3.21 -35.37 -8.48
N GLN A 31 -3.40 -34.10 -8.17
CA GLN A 31 -2.90 -33.53 -6.92
C GLN A 31 -3.77 -34.06 -5.78
N THR A 32 -3.21 -34.92 -4.93
CA THR A 32 -3.91 -35.58 -3.83
C THR A 32 -3.65 -34.84 -2.53
N SER A 33 -4.67 -34.70 -1.70
CA SER A 33 -4.53 -34.16 -0.35
C SER A 33 -3.64 -35.07 0.51
N THR A 34 -2.62 -34.50 1.10
CA THR A 34 -1.77 -35.20 2.06
C THR A 34 -2.45 -35.42 3.41
N ALA A 35 -3.55 -34.68 3.68
CA ALA A 35 -4.32 -34.81 4.92
C ALA A 35 -5.42 -35.87 4.85
N THR A 36 -6.11 -35.97 3.69
CA THR A 36 -7.30 -36.81 3.55
C THR A 36 -7.18 -37.90 2.48
N GLY A 37 -6.15 -37.83 1.61
CA GLY A 37 -6.00 -38.74 0.48
C GLY A 37 -6.94 -38.45 -0.71
N TRP A 38 -7.83 -37.46 -0.62
CA TRP A 38 -8.76 -37.14 -1.71
C TRP A 38 -8.05 -36.34 -2.82
N ASN A 39 -8.46 -36.59 -4.06
CA ASN A 39 -7.92 -35.86 -5.20
C ASN A 39 -8.55 -34.47 -5.30
N TYR A 40 -7.72 -33.46 -5.46
CA TYR A 40 -8.17 -32.09 -5.75
C TYR A 40 -8.60 -31.97 -7.22
N ASN A 41 -9.58 -31.10 -7.49
CA ASN A 41 -10.12 -30.83 -8.83
C ASN A 41 -10.70 -32.07 -9.53
N ASP A 42 -11.13 -33.07 -8.77
CA ASP A 42 -11.70 -34.34 -9.27
C ASP A 42 -13.19 -34.40 -8.91
N LYS A 43 -14.05 -34.44 -9.96
CA LYS A 43 -15.50 -34.46 -9.79
C LYS A 43 -16.01 -35.73 -9.11
N SER A 44 -15.26 -36.83 -9.25
CA SER A 44 -15.61 -38.13 -8.63
C SER A 44 -15.26 -38.18 -7.14
N MET A 45 -14.41 -37.25 -6.67
CA MET A 45 -13.90 -37.19 -5.30
C MET A 45 -14.22 -35.86 -4.60
N GLY A 46 -15.51 -35.47 -4.56
CA GLY A 46 -15.97 -34.31 -3.82
C GLY A 46 -15.67 -32.94 -4.45
N ASN A 47 -14.95 -32.91 -5.58
CA ASN A 47 -14.72 -31.73 -6.42
C ASN A 47 -14.15 -30.50 -5.66
N PHE A 48 -13.32 -30.70 -4.64
CA PHE A 48 -12.64 -29.58 -3.98
C PHE A 48 -11.70 -28.91 -4.98
N ASN A 49 -12.03 -27.68 -5.37
CA ASN A 49 -11.33 -26.96 -6.43
C ASN A 49 -10.17 -26.16 -5.83
N VAL A 50 -8.95 -26.52 -6.18
CA VAL A 50 -7.73 -25.80 -5.76
C VAL A 50 -7.23 -24.97 -6.94
N PRO A 51 -7.31 -23.65 -6.89
CA PRO A 51 -6.74 -22.77 -7.90
C PRO A 51 -5.23 -22.96 -7.96
N LYS A 52 -4.65 -22.81 -9.15
CA LYS A 52 -3.19 -22.80 -9.25
C LYS A 52 -2.65 -21.53 -8.59
N PRO A 53 -1.58 -21.64 -7.77
CA PRO A 53 -0.91 -20.46 -7.24
C PRO A 53 -0.51 -19.55 -8.40
N LYS A 54 -0.87 -18.28 -8.29
CA LYS A 54 -0.47 -17.24 -9.23
C LYS A 54 0.51 -16.32 -8.54
N ASP A 55 1.53 -15.88 -9.28
CA ASP A 55 2.41 -14.82 -8.80
C ASP A 55 1.61 -13.54 -8.67
N ILE A 56 1.69 -12.91 -7.50
CA ILE A 56 1.08 -11.61 -7.27
C ILE A 56 1.92 -10.58 -8.02
N LYS A 57 1.33 -9.97 -9.02
CA LYS A 57 1.96 -8.88 -9.76
C LYS A 57 1.74 -7.58 -9.01
N ALA A 58 2.72 -6.68 -9.12
CA ALA A 58 2.51 -5.31 -8.67
C ALA A 58 1.32 -4.69 -9.41
N ALA A 59 0.42 -4.07 -8.67
CA ALA A 59 -0.64 -3.28 -9.26
C ALA A 59 -0.07 -1.98 -9.90
N PRO A 60 -0.82 -1.30 -10.76
CA PRO A 60 -0.32 -0.11 -11.44
C PRO A 60 0.26 0.94 -10.48
N GLY A 61 1.44 1.47 -10.82
CA GLY A 61 2.16 2.50 -10.04
C GLY A 61 2.98 1.98 -8.86
N LEU A 62 2.81 0.73 -8.45
CA LEU A 62 3.43 0.17 -7.27
C LEU A 62 4.76 -0.53 -7.55
N VAL A 63 5.67 -0.43 -6.60
CA VAL A 63 6.95 -1.15 -6.54
C VAL A 63 6.90 -2.16 -5.40
N PHE A 64 7.42 -3.36 -5.63
CA PHE A 64 7.55 -4.39 -4.61
C PHE A 64 8.69 -4.06 -3.65
N VAL A 65 8.40 -4.07 -2.37
CA VAL A 65 9.36 -3.95 -1.28
C VAL A 65 9.37 -5.26 -0.51
N GLN A 66 10.50 -5.97 -0.57
CA GLN A 66 10.67 -7.20 0.20
C GLN A 66 10.76 -6.86 1.68
N GLY A 67 9.92 -7.47 2.49
CA GLY A 67 9.91 -7.29 3.93
C GLY A 67 11.16 -7.80 4.63
N GLY A 68 11.36 -7.35 5.84
CA GLY A 68 12.51 -7.73 6.64
C GLY A 68 12.50 -7.02 8.00
N THR A 69 13.55 -7.27 8.76
CA THR A 69 13.76 -6.66 10.08
C THR A 69 14.70 -5.47 9.97
N PHE A 70 14.33 -4.35 10.56
CA PHE A 70 15.15 -3.15 10.59
C PHE A 70 15.02 -2.42 11.93
N THR A 71 15.88 -1.45 12.16
CA THR A 71 15.80 -0.57 13.32
C THR A 71 14.99 0.67 12.94
N MET A 72 13.76 0.75 13.42
CA MET A 72 12.87 1.91 13.29
C MET A 72 13.20 2.94 14.36
N GLY A 73 12.98 4.22 14.05
CA GLY A 73 13.12 5.32 15.01
C GLY A 73 14.15 6.37 14.60
N ALA A 74 14.33 7.41 15.42
CA ALA A 74 15.25 8.50 15.16
C ALA A 74 16.71 8.02 15.09
N ALA A 75 17.55 8.70 14.32
CA ALA A 75 18.99 8.45 14.30
C ALA A 75 19.63 8.90 15.63
N GLN A 76 20.84 8.41 15.93
CA GLN A 76 21.57 8.82 17.14
C GLN A 76 21.94 10.31 17.13
N GLU A 77 22.09 10.88 15.95
CA GLU A 77 22.34 12.31 15.73
C GLU A 77 21.06 13.15 15.82
N ASP A 78 20.04 12.70 16.56
CA ASP A 78 18.85 13.50 16.83
C ASP A 78 19.20 14.71 17.70
N VAL A 79 19.36 15.86 17.04
CA VAL A 79 19.79 17.13 17.67
C VAL A 79 18.70 17.71 18.59
N MET A 80 17.42 17.42 18.29
CA MET A 80 16.29 17.95 19.06
C MET A 80 16.06 17.19 20.34
N GLY A 81 16.39 15.89 20.34
CA GLY A 81 16.28 15.03 21.54
C GLY A 81 14.85 14.93 22.07
N ASP A 82 13.84 14.97 21.20
CA ASP A 82 12.43 15.01 21.61
C ASP A 82 11.86 13.64 22.01
N TRP A 83 12.63 12.57 21.82
CA TRP A 83 12.32 11.20 22.24
C TRP A 83 10.97 10.65 21.77
N ASN A 84 10.39 11.24 20.74
CA ASN A 84 9.08 10.85 20.23
C ASN A 84 9.11 9.58 19.35
N ASN A 85 10.29 9.12 18.97
CA ASN A 85 10.50 7.94 18.13
C ASN A 85 11.78 7.19 18.55
N ILE A 86 11.71 6.49 19.67
CA ILE A 86 12.84 5.70 20.22
C ILE A 86 13.19 4.58 19.27
N GLN A 87 14.50 4.34 19.08
CA GLN A 87 15.01 3.27 18.24
C GLN A 87 14.57 1.91 18.77
N ARG A 88 14.01 1.09 17.88
CA ARG A 88 13.59 -0.27 18.18
C ARG A 88 13.69 -1.15 16.95
N ARG A 89 13.94 -2.43 17.18
CA ARG A 89 14.04 -3.42 16.11
C ARG A 89 12.65 -3.99 15.84
N ILE A 90 12.21 -3.91 14.59
CA ILE A 90 10.91 -4.41 14.17
C ILE A 90 11.00 -5.14 12.84
N THR A 91 10.03 -5.99 12.59
CA THR A 91 9.89 -6.73 11.33
C THR A 91 8.68 -6.23 10.56
N VAL A 92 8.87 -5.94 9.29
CA VAL A 92 7.82 -5.52 8.35
C VAL A 92 7.61 -6.63 7.32
N ASN A 93 6.35 -6.96 7.02
CA ASN A 93 6.03 -7.87 5.93
C ASN A 93 6.36 -7.26 4.57
N SER A 94 6.51 -8.11 3.55
CA SER A 94 6.57 -7.63 2.16
C SER A 94 5.30 -6.90 1.77
N PHE A 95 5.44 -5.83 1.02
CA PHE A 95 4.34 -4.98 0.57
C PHE A 95 4.66 -4.32 -0.77
N PHE A 96 3.70 -3.63 -1.30
CA PHE A 96 3.88 -2.77 -2.47
C PHE A 96 3.67 -1.31 -2.04
N ILE A 97 4.40 -0.38 -2.65
CA ILE A 97 4.27 1.05 -2.38
C ILE A 97 4.39 1.84 -3.68
N ASP A 98 3.73 2.98 -3.77
CA ASP A 98 3.84 3.87 -4.94
C ASP A 98 5.29 4.36 -5.13
N LYS A 99 5.70 4.35 -6.39
CA LYS A 99 7.02 4.82 -6.79
C LYS A 99 7.24 6.30 -6.49
N THR A 100 6.18 7.10 -6.60
CA THR A 100 6.16 8.55 -6.38
C THR A 100 4.99 8.93 -5.49
N GLU A 101 4.94 10.16 -5.03
CA GLU A 101 3.76 10.76 -4.44
C GLU A 101 2.61 10.77 -5.46
N VAL A 102 1.37 10.81 -5.00
CA VAL A 102 0.19 11.01 -5.85
C VAL A 102 0.25 12.41 -6.46
N THR A 103 0.09 12.51 -7.78
CA THR A 103 0.20 13.76 -8.51
C THR A 103 -1.15 14.49 -8.61
N ASN A 104 -1.09 15.79 -8.92
CA ASN A 104 -2.29 16.58 -9.23
C ASN A 104 -3.11 15.96 -10.37
N LEU A 105 -2.45 15.39 -11.38
CA LEU A 105 -3.12 14.71 -12.49
C LEU A 105 -3.93 13.50 -12.00
N HIS A 106 -3.31 12.63 -11.19
CA HIS A 106 -3.99 11.45 -10.65
C HIS A 106 -5.16 11.82 -9.74
N TYR A 107 -4.99 12.88 -8.94
CA TYR A 107 -6.06 13.32 -8.07
C TYR A 107 -7.22 13.98 -8.84
N ARG A 108 -6.94 14.69 -9.93
CA ARG A 108 -7.97 15.21 -10.85
C ARG A 108 -8.72 14.10 -11.60
N GLU A 109 -8.05 12.99 -11.92
CA GLU A 109 -8.71 11.79 -12.45
C GLU A 109 -9.77 11.26 -11.48
N TYR A 110 -9.43 11.22 -10.19
CA TYR A 110 -10.36 10.84 -9.12
C TYR A 110 -11.57 11.77 -9.05
N LEU A 111 -11.34 13.09 -9.04
CA LEU A 111 -12.42 14.08 -9.00
C LEU A 111 -13.31 14.03 -10.26
N TYR A 112 -12.70 13.85 -11.44
CA TYR A 112 -13.44 13.67 -12.69
C TYR A 112 -14.35 12.44 -12.63
N TRP A 113 -13.87 11.33 -12.12
CA TRP A 113 -14.69 10.14 -11.94
C TRP A 113 -15.83 10.39 -10.95
N LEU A 114 -15.55 11.02 -9.81
CA LEU A 114 -16.57 11.36 -8.83
C LEU A 114 -17.68 12.25 -9.43
N SER A 115 -17.32 13.27 -10.20
CA SER A 115 -18.30 14.18 -10.81
C SER A 115 -19.20 13.50 -11.84
N ASN A 116 -18.73 12.44 -12.50
CA ASN A 116 -19.55 11.65 -13.42
C ASN A 116 -20.48 10.68 -12.69
N VAL A 117 -20.00 10.07 -11.61
CA VAL A 117 -20.79 9.10 -10.84
C VAL A 117 -21.79 9.78 -9.92
N PHE A 118 -21.42 10.93 -9.35
CA PHE A 118 -22.24 11.75 -8.47
C PHE A 118 -22.49 13.14 -9.08
N PRO A 119 -23.31 13.23 -10.17
CA PRO A 119 -23.73 14.52 -10.69
C PRO A 119 -24.57 15.26 -9.64
N GLU A 120 -24.72 16.56 -9.83
CA GLU A 120 -25.51 17.41 -8.95
C GLU A 120 -26.88 16.81 -8.63
N GLY A 121 -27.23 16.75 -7.33
CA GLY A 121 -28.50 16.23 -6.86
C GLY A 121 -28.61 14.71 -6.79
N THR A 122 -27.53 13.98 -6.97
CA THR A 122 -27.51 12.51 -6.76
C THR A 122 -27.72 12.15 -5.30
N THR A 123 -27.10 12.89 -4.38
CA THR A 123 -27.28 12.72 -2.94
C THR A 123 -28.45 13.59 -2.47
N PRO A 124 -29.53 13.03 -1.92
CA PRO A 124 -30.73 13.79 -1.55
C PRO A 124 -30.43 14.92 -0.56
N GLY A 125 -30.86 16.13 -0.92
CA GLY A 125 -30.82 17.32 -0.03
C GLY A 125 -29.47 18.00 0.13
N GLN A 126 -28.45 17.60 -0.62
CA GLN A 126 -27.08 18.06 -0.40
C GLN A 126 -26.37 18.40 -1.72
N SER A 127 -26.81 19.48 -2.36
CA SER A 127 -26.09 20.08 -3.48
C SER A 127 -25.70 21.51 -3.12
N LYS A 128 -24.43 21.86 -3.33
CA LYS A 128 -23.91 23.24 -3.17
C LYS A 128 -23.01 23.57 -4.35
N PHE A 129 -23.10 24.80 -4.83
CA PHE A 129 -22.25 25.30 -5.92
C PHE A 129 -22.31 24.48 -7.22
N GLY A 130 -23.45 23.83 -7.52
CA GLY A 130 -23.58 22.98 -8.72
C GLY A 130 -22.84 21.64 -8.64
N MET A 131 -22.48 21.19 -7.44
CA MET A 131 -21.79 19.92 -7.21
C MET A 131 -22.45 19.14 -6.08
N ASP A 132 -22.38 17.81 -6.16
CA ASP A 132 -22.78 16.91 -5.09
C ASP A 132 -21.81 17.01 -3.90
N THR A 133 -22.31 16.78 -2.69
CA THR A 133 -21.47 16.83 -1.47
C THR A 133 -20.32 15.84 -1.49
N VAL A 134 -20.51 14.66 -2.08
CA VAL A 134 -19.44 13.66 -2.23
C VAL A 134 -18.26 14.21 -3.03
N VAL A 135 -18.53 15.01 -4.06
CA VAL A 135 -17.49 15.68 -4.86
C VAL A 135 -16.86 16.81 -4.08
N LEU A 136 -17.67 17.62 -3.39
CA LEU A 136 -17.19 18.75 -2.57
C LEU A 136 -16.26 18.31 -1.44
N GLU A 137 -16.59 17.23 -0.75
CA GLU A 137 -15.76 16.64 0.31
C GLU A 137 -14.40 16.13 -0.21
N ALA A 138 -14.32 15.76 -1.49
CA ALA A 138 -13.10 15.25 -2.10
C ALA A 138 -12.18 16.37 -2.65
N LEU A 139 -12.65 17.62 -2.77
CA LEU A 139 -11.86 18.72 -3.31
C LEU A 139 -10.67 19.04 -2.39
N PRO A 140 -9.44 19.16 -2.92
CA PRO A 140 -8.31 19.66 -2.15
C PRO A 140 -8.56 21.10 -1.71
N ASP A 141 -8.13 21.43 -0.51
CA ASP A 141 -8.15 22.82 -0.03
C ASP A 141 -7.02 23.61 -0.69
N THR A 142 -7.36 24.46 -1.66
CA THR A 142 -6.39 25.32 -2.34
C THR A 142 -6.05 26.58 -1.53
N LEU A 143 -6.85 26.93 -0.51
CA LEU A 143 -6.62 28.09 0.33
C LEU A 143 -5.40 27.92 1.25
N VAL A 144 -4.90 26.69 1.42
CA VAL A 144 -3.66 26.39 2.16
C VAL A 144 -2.43 27.16 1.64
N TRP A 145 -2.48 27.68 0.42
CA TRP A 145 -1.42 28.52 -0.16
C TRP A 145 -1.42 29.97 0.33
N ARG A 146 -2.54 30.44 0.91
CA ARG A 146 -2.63 31.82 1.37
C ARG A 146 -1.71 32.08 2.55
N SER A 147 -1.03 33.22 2.49
CA SER A 147 -0.19 33.73 3.57
C SER A 147 -0.36 35.25 3.63
N GLU A 148 -0.52 35.81 4.82
CA GLU A 148 -0.80 37.23 5.05
C GLU A 148 0.28 38.15 4.44
N LEU A 149 1.52 37.70 4.44
CA LEU A 149 2.68 38.49 4.01
C LEU A 149 3.31 37.96 2.71
N ALA A 150 2.60 37.15 1.93
CA ALA A 150 3.11 36.61 0.68
C ALA A 150 2.04 36.65 -0.42
N TYR A 151 2.46 36.98 -1.64
CA TYR A 151 1.58 36.97 -2.81
C TYR A 151 1.49 35.57 -3.43
N ASN A 152 0.68 34.71 -2.84
CA ASN A 152 0.53 33.31 -3.22
C ASN A 152 -0.80 33.00 -3.97
N GLU A 153 -1.62 34.00 -4.29
CA GLU A 153 -2.88 33.82 -5.03
C GLU A 153 -2.70 33.02 -6.34
N PRO A 154 -1.61 33.20 -7.13
CA PRO A 154 -1.38 32.34 -8.28
C PRO A 154 -1.29 30.85 -7.96
N MET A 155 -0.80 30.48 -6.76
CA MET A 155 -0.76 29.07 -6.35
C MET A 155 -2.15 28.57 -5.95
N VAL A 156 -2.96 29.42 -5.32
CA VAL A 156 -4.37 29.10 -4.99
C VAL A 156 -5.15 28.74 -6.24
N GLU A 157 -4.96 29.51 -7.34
CA GLU A 157 -5.71 29.33 -8.58
C GLU A 157 -5.14 28.24 -9.46
N TYR A 158 -3.81 28.16 -9.62
CA TYR A 158 -3.20 27.39 -10.70
C TYR A 158 -2.51 26.10 -10.25
N TYR A 159 -1.99 25.99 -9.04
CA TYR A 159 -1.19 24.83 -8.63
C TYR A 159 -1.91 23.50 -8.86
N PHE A 160 -3.17 23.40 -8.48
CA PHE A 160 -3.93 22.16 -8.65
C PHE A 160 -4.48 21.98 -10.07
N ARG A 161 -4.78 23.08 -10.79
CA ARG A 161 -5.59 23.05 -12.02
C ARG A 161 -4.77 23.15 -13.29
N HIS A 162 -3.67 23.92 -13.27
CA HIS A 162 -2.93 24.22 -14.48
C HIS A 162 -2.08 23.01 -14.95
N PRO A 163 -2.05 22.70 -16.27
CA PRO A 163 -1.35 21.53 -16.81
C PRO A 163 0.16 21.49 -16.49
N SER A 164 0.81 22.63 -16.30
CA SER A 164 2.22 22.70 -15.92
C SER A 164 2.52 22.02 -14.58
N TYR A 165 1.52 21.88 -13.71
CA TYR A 165 1.64 21.23 -12.42
C TYR A 165 1.08 19.80 -12.41
N ASN A 166 0.84 19.18 -13.58
CA ASN A 166 0.29 17.84 -13.68
C ASN A 166 1.11 16.80 -12.91
N ASN A 167 2.44 16.87 -13.03
CA ASN A 167 3.38 15.93 -12.43
C ASN A 167 3.88 16.38 -11.05
N PHE A 168 3.32 17.41 -10.47
CA PHE A 168 3.62 17.87 -9.12
C PHE A 168 2.76 17.11 -8.11
N PRO A 169 3.24 16.90 -6.87
CA PRO A 169 2.46 16.19 -5.87
C PRO A 169 1.20 16.95 -5.50
N VAL A 170 0.11 16.25 -5.23
CA VAL A 170 -1.09 16.87 -4.69
C VAL A 170 -0.86 17.29 -3.24
N VAL A 171 -1.28 18.50 -2.90
CA VAL A 171 -1.26 19.07 -1.55
C VAL A 171 -2.61 19.68 -1.20
N GLY A 172 -2.81 20.08 0.05
CA GLY A 172 -4.11 20.55 0.51
C GLY A 172 -5.13 19.41 0.66
N VAL A 173 -4.65 18.19 0.87
CA VAL A 173 -5.47 16.99 1.07
C VAL A 173 -5.38 16.53 2.51
N SER A 174 -6.53 16.24 3.13
CA SER A 174 -6.62 15.66 4.46
C SER A 174 -6.33 14.15 4.44
N TRP A 175 -6.07 13.58 5.59
CA TRP A 175 -5.87 12.13 5.74
C TRP A 175 -7.11 11.33 5.30
N LYS A 176 -8.32 11.85 5.58
CA LYS A 176 -9.58 11.24 5.16
C LYS A 176 -9.70 11.22 3.63
N GLN A 177 -9.42 12.33 2.98
CA GLN A 177 -9.42 12.44 1.51
C GLN A 177 -8.38 11.50 0.87
N ALA A 178 -7.18 11.42 1.43
CA ALA A 178 -6.15 10.50 0.97
C ALA A 178 -6.58 9.02 1.11
N THR A 179 -7.26 8.67 2.21
CA THR A 179 -7.82 7.33 2.42
C THR A 179 -8.94 7.02 1.42
N ASP A 180 -9.84 7.98 1.18
CA ASP A 180 -10.91 7.85 0.18
C ASP A 180 -10.39 7.65 -1.23
N TYR A 181 -9.33 8.37 -1.59
CA TYR A 181 -8.60 8.16 -2.85
C TYR A 181 -8.06 6.72 -2.97
N CYS A 182 -7.47 6.17 -1.91
CA CYS A 182 -6.96 4.78 -1.91
C CYS A 182 -8.08 3.77 -2.15
N ILE A 183 -9.25 3.95 -1.52
CA ILE A 183 -10.42 3.09 -1.72
C ILE A 183 -10.89 3.18 -3.17
N TRP A 184 -11.07 4.39 -3.70
CA TRP A 184 -11.44 4.62 -5.09
C TRP A 184 -10.48 3.94 -6.06
N ARG A 185 -9.17 4.08 -5.85
CA ARG A 185 -8.14 3.47 -6.69
C ARG A 185 -8.22 1.94 -6.67
N THR A 186 -8.50 1.35 -5.51
CA THR A 186 -8.76 -0.09 -5.39
C THR A 186 -9.90 -0.52 -6.30
N ASP A 187 -11.01 0.19 -6.26
CA ASP A 187 -12.20 -0.13 -7.04
C ASP A 187 -11.94 0.01 -8.54
N ARG A 188 -11.30 1.09 -8.97
CA ARG A 188 -10.98 1.29 -10.40
C ARG A 188 -10.04 0.25 -10.96
N VAL A 189 -8.99 -0.13 -10.21
CA VAL A 189 -8.02 -1.14 -10.65
C VAL A 189 -8.67 -2.52 -10.74
N ASN A 190 -9.49 -2.89 -9.76
CA ASN A 190 -10.20 -4.17 -9.76
C ASN A 190 -11.29 -4.23 -10.83
N GLU A 191 -12.03 -3.17 -11.02
CA GLU A 191 -13.02 -3.07 -12.09
C GLU A 191 -12.39 -3.23 -13.47
N LEU A 192 -11.30 -2.50 -13.76
CA LEU A 192 -10.56 -2.63 -15.01
C LEU A 192 -10.05 -4.06 -15.21
N THR A 193 -9.60 -4.71 -14.14
CA THR A 193 -9.13 -6.09 -14.16
C THR A 193 -10.25 -7.06 -14.51
N LEU A 194 -11.44 -6.87 -13.94
CA LEU A 194 -12.63 -7.65 -14.25
C LEU A 194 -13.12 -7.42 -15.70
N MET A 195 -13.10 -6.17 -16.18
CA MET A 195 -13.43 -5.84 -17.57
C MET A 195 -12.43 -6.49 -18.55
N LYS A 196 -11.13 -6.35 -18.34
CA LYS A 196 -10.08 -6.98 -19.17
C LYS A 196 -10.16 -8.51 -19.14
N SER A 197 -10.64 -9.05 -18.04
CA SER A 197 -10.85 -10.48 -17.87
C SER A 197 -12.25 -10.93 -18.31
N SER A 198 -13.06 -10.10 -18.94
CA SER A 198 -14.43 -10.37 -19.44
C SER A 198 -15.41 -10.84 -18.35
N TYR A 199 -15.15 -10.59 -17.09
CA TYR A 199 -16.10 -10.87 -16.01
C TYR A 199 -17.09 -9.72 -15.79
N LEU A 200 -16.76 -8.51 -16.27
CA LEU A 200 -17.66 -7.37 -16.40
C LEU A 200 -17.77 -7.00 -17.90
N ASP A 201 -18.97 -6.56 -18.33
CA ASP A 201 -19.16 -6.00 -19.67
C ASP A 201 -18.67 -4.54 -19.70
N PRO A 202 -17.58 -4.23 -20.42
CA PRO A 202 -17.01 -2.89 -20.43
C PRO A 202 -17.99 -1.80 -20.90
N LYS A 203 -18.82 -2.11 -21.91
CA LYS A 203 -19.75 -1.12 -22.47
C LYS A 203 -20.83 -0.72 -21.48
N ASN A 204 -21.44 -1.70 -20.85
CA ASN A 204 -22.49 -1.47 -19.86
C ASN A 204 -21.93 -0.81 -18.61
N GLN A 205 -20.73 -1.21 -18.18
CA GLN A 205 -20.09 -0.67 -16.99
C GLN A 205 -19.73 0.81 -17.15
N ILE A 206 -19.01 1.17 -18.22
CA ILE A 206 -18.62 2.54 -18.50
C ILE A 206 -19.87 3.42 -18.69
N LYS A 207 -20.87 2.92 -19.44
CA LYS A 207 -22.13 3.67 -19.62
C LYS A 207 -22.84 3.94 -18.30
N LYS A 208 -22.90 2.95 -17.41
CA LYS A 208 -23.53 3.08 -16.08
C LYS A 208 -22.85 4.17 -15.25
N GLU A 209 -21.52 4.16 -15.20
CA GLU A 209 -20.75 5.11 -14.41
C GLU A 209 -20.81 6.53 -14.93
N LEU A 210 -20.66 6.72 -16.23
CA LEU A 210 -20.74 8.04 -16.87
C LEU A 210 -22.15 8.68 -16.82
N ASN A 211 -23.19 7.93 -16.52
CA ASN A 211 -24.56 8.42 -16.44
C ASN A 211 -25.08 8.62 -15.00
N GLY A 212 -24.19 8.81 -14.05
CA GLY A 212 -24.59 9.09 -12.67
C GLY A 212 -25.03 7.84 -11.91
N ALA A 213 -24.14 6.87 -11.76
CA ALA A 213 -24.43 5.64 -11.03
C ALA A 213 -24.74 5.86 -9.55
N GLY A 214 -24.24 6.96 -8.96
CA GLY A 214 -24.42 7.27 -7.54
C GLY A 214 -24.01 6.10 -6.64
N GLN A 215 -24.87 5.74 -5.72
CA GLN A 215 -24.68 4.60 -4.81
C GLN A 215 -24.44 3.27 -5.55
N ASP A 216 -24.96 3.13 -6.79
CA ASP A 216 -24.82 1.91 -7.60
C ASP A 216 -23.49 1.81 -8.37
N ASN A 217 -22.52 2.66 -8.07
CA ASN A 217 -21.19 2.57 -8.65
C ASN A 217 -20.48 1.26 -8.25
N PHE A 218 -19.43 0.88 -8.98
CA PHE A 218 -18.67 -0.31 -8.66
C PHE A 218 -17.83 -0.10 -7.39
N ASN A 219 -18.01 -1.00 -6.43
CA ASN A 219 -17.16 -1.14 -5.25
C ASN A 219 -16.72 -2.59 -5.10
N THR A 220 -15.43 -2.82 -4.91
CA THR A 220 -14.82 -4.17 -4.83
C THR A 220 -15.43 -5.02 -3.71
N ARG A 221 -15.64 -4.44 -2.53
CA ARG A 221 -16.21 -5.16 -1.38
C ARG A 221 -17.68 -5.47 -1.59
N ALA A 222 -18.46 -4.52 -2.13
CA ALA A 222 -19.86 -4.76 -2.49
C ALA A 222 -19.99 -5.84 -3.57
N TYR A 223 -19.11 -5.87 -4.56
CA TYR A 223 -19.06 -6.92 -5.57
C TYR A 223 -18.79 -8.29 -4.94
N LEU A 224 -17.79 -8.40 -4.06
CA LEU A 224 -17.44 -9.66 -3.41
C LEU A 224 -18.58 -10.19 -2.52
N LEU A 225 -19.26 -9.32 -1.79
CA LEU A 225 -20.41 -9.68 -0.95
C LEU A 225 -21.68 -10.00 -1.74
N GLY A 226 -21.77 -9.56 -3.01
CA GLY A 226 -22.97 -9.76 -3.83
C GLY A 226 -23.98 -8.63 -3.75
N GLU A 227 -23.64 -7.55 -3.08
CA GLU A 227 -24.45 -6.31 -3.01
C GLU A 227 -24.37 -5.47 -4.30
N TYR A 228 -23.38 -5.74 -5.16
CA TYR A 228 -23.27 -5.13 -6.48
C TYR A 228 -23.70 -6.11 -7.57
N GLN A 229 -24.72 -5.73 -8.35
CA GLN A 229 -25.19 -6.52 -9.48
C GLN A 229 -24.34 -6.22 -10.72
N ALA A 230 -23.40 -7.12 -10.99
CA ALA A 230 -22.52 -7.03 -12.16
C ALA A 230 -23.23 -7.57 -13.41
N THR A 231 -23.09 -6.86 -14.54
CA THR A 231 -23.45 -7.41 -15.86
C THR A 231 -22.25 -8.21 -16.37
N PRO A 232 -22.36 -9.55 -16.51
CA PRO A 232 -21.26 -10.37 -16.98
C PRO A 232 -20.87 -10.04 -18.41
N GLY A 233 -19.58 -10.06 -18.72
CA GLY A 233 -19.09 -9.97 -20.09
C GLY A 233 -19.52 -11.18 -20.94
N ARG A 234 -19.78 -10.96 -22.22
CA ARG A 234 -20.30 -11.99 -23.15
C ARG A 234 -19.48 -13.27 -23.21
N ASP A 235 -18.18 -13.18 -22.94
CA ASP A 235 -17.25 -14.29 -23.07
C ASP A 235 -16.85 -14.93 -21.73
N ALA A 236 -17.42 -14.49 -20.62
CA ALA A 236 -17.08 -15.01 -19.30
C ALA A 236 -17.34 -16.53 -19.17
N ALA A 237 -18.48 -16.97 -19.70
CA ALA A 237 -18.86 -18.39 -19.70
C ALA A 237 -18.18 -19.22 -20.78
N LYS A 238 -17.67 -18.58 -21.85
CA LYS A 238 -17.07 -19.25 -23.03
C LYS A 238 -15.57 -19.42 -22.93
N LYS A 239 -14.94 -19.05 -21.82
CA LYS A 239 -13.49 -19.21 -21.63
C LYS A 239 -13.10 -20.68 -21.73
N SER A 240 -11.92 -20.94 -22.28
CA SER A 240 -11.32 -22.28 -22.33
C SER A 240 -11.13 -22.91 -20.93
N ASN A 241 -11.09 -22.07 -19.89
CA ASN A 241 -10.99 -22.52 -18.50
C ASN A 241 -11.84 -21.61 -17.60
N PRO A 242 -13.18 -21.75 -17.59
CA PRO A 242 -14.08 -20.91 -16.81
C PRO A 242 -13.89 -21.17 -15.32
N LEU A 243 -14.15 -20.14 -14.51
CA LEU A 243 -14.27 -20.30 -13.06
C LEU A 243 -15.42 -21.27 -12.76
N LYS A 244 -15.26 -22.09 -11.72
CA LYS A 244 -16.23 -23.11 -11.33
C LYS A 244 -16.74 -22.85 -9.92
N ASP A 245 -18.01 -23.16 -9.71
CA ASP A 245 -18.59 -23.21 -8.36
C ASP A 245 -18.22 -24.53 -7.65
N ALA A 246 -18.68 -24.70 -6.41
CA ALA A 246 -18.45 -25.92 -5.65
C ALA A 246 -19.04 -27.18 -6.31
N GLN A 247 -20.05 -27.02 -7.18
CA GLN A 247 -20.68 -28.10 -7.95
C GLN A 247 -20.01 -28.32 -9.33
N GLY A 248 -18.95 -27.56 -9.63
CA GLY A 248 -18.21 -27.67 -10.89
C GLY A 248 -18.87 -26.99 -12.08
N ARG A 249 -19.94 -26.20 -11.87
CA ARG A 249 -20.62 -25.43 -12.92
C ARG A 249 -19.86 -24.14 -13.21
N PRO A 250 -19.86 -23.65 -14.46
CA PRO A 250 -19.26 -22.35 -14.78
C PRO A 250 -19.92 -21.23 -13.97
N ARG A 251 -19.09 -20.36 -13.35
CA ARG A 251 -19.56 -19.14 -12.69
C ARG A 251 -18.93 -17.90 -13.33
N THR A 252 -19.67 -16.82 -13.31
CA THR A 252 -19.26 -15.53 -13.85
C THR A 252 -18.79 -14.56 -12.76
N LYS A 253 -19.22 -14.77 -11.51
CA LYS A 253 -18.78 -13.97 -10.37
C LYS A 253 -17.38 -14.43 -9.91
N VAL A 254 -16.46 -13.47 -9.80
CA VAL A 254 -15.11 -13.69 -9.27
C VAL A 254 -15.16 -13.60 -7.75
N SER A 255 -14.46 -14.50 -7.07
CA SER A 255 -14.21 -14.44 -5.63
C SER A 255 -12.75 -14.11 -5.36
N PHE A 256 -12.43 -13.79 -4.11
CA PHE A 256 -11.06 -13.44 -3.72
C PHE A 256 -10.10 -14.63 -3.89
N GLU A 257 -10.59 -15.85 -3.67
CA GLU A 257 -9.83 -17.11 -3.78
C GLU A 257 -9.38 -17.42 -5.21
N ASP A 258 -9.96 -16.77 -6.21
CA ASP A 258 -9.51 -16.95 -7.61
C ASP A 258 -8.17 -16.28 -7.91
N GLY A 259 -7.69 -15.39 -7.01
CA GLY A 259 -6.45 -14.67 -7.18
C GLY A 259 -6.42 -13.79 -8.44
N ILE A 260 -7.57 -13.23 -8.84
CA ILE A 260 -7.71 -12.33 -10.00
C ILE A 260 -7.69 -10.89 -9.56
N LEU A 261 -8.33 -10.60 -8.42
CA LEU A 261 -8.43 -9.26 -7.85
C LEU A 261 -7.13 -8.88 -7.13
N PHE A 262 -6.82 -7.61 -7.18
CA PHE A 262 -5.76 -7.01 -6.38
C PHE A 262 -6.25 -6.74 -4.95
N GLY A 263 -5.31 -6.66 -4.02
CA GLY A 263 -5.59 -6.20 -2.67
C GLY A 263 -5.96 -4.71 -2.60
N ASP A 264 -6.37 -4.28 -1.43
CA ASP A 264 -6.78 -2.89 -1.23
C ASP A 264 -5.55 -1.96 -1.25
N TYR A 265 -5.65 -0.88 -2.02
CA TYR A 265 -4.77 0.26 -1.85
C TYR A 265 -5.12 0.95 -0.52
N ARG A 266 -4.11 1.36 0.19
CA ARG A 266 -4.22 2.06 1.47
C ARG A 266 -3.04 3.01 1.65
N LEU A 267 -3.07 3.84 2.64
CA LEU A 267 -1.87 4.53 3.08
C LEU A 267 -0.86 3.51 3.64
N PRO A 268 0.45 3.72 3.48
CA PRO A 268 1.46 2.90 4.14
C PRO A 268 1.35 3.05 5.66
N THR A 269 1.70 2.02 6.42
CA THR A 269 1.95 2.19 7.85
C THR A 269 3.22 2.99 8.06
N GLU A 270 3.38 3.61 9.22
CA GLU A 270 4.59 4.36 9.55
C GLU A 270 5.85 3.49 9.42
N ALA A 271 5.77 2.24 9.89
CA ALA A 271 6.86 1.28 9.81
C ALA A 271 7.20 0.90 8.36
N GLU A 272 6.20 0.66 7.52
CA GLU A 272 6.39 0.37 6.09
C GLU A 272 7.03 1.56 5.38
N TRP A 273 6.54 2.76 5.66
CA TRP A 273 7.05 3.99 5.06
C TRP A 273 8.53 4.20 5.41
N GLU A 274 8.87 4.10 6.71
CA GLU A 274 10.25 4.29 7.17
C GLU A 274 11.18 3.20 6.63
N TYR A 275 10.73 1.94 6.61
CA TYR A 275 11.47 0.82 6.01
C TYR A 275 11.74 1.06 4.52
N ALA A 276 10.74 1.49 3.77
CA ALA A 276 10.86 1.79 2.35
C ALA A 276 11.79 2.98 2.09
N ALA A 277 11.76 4.00 2.96
CA ALA A 277 12.59 5.20 2.83
C ALA A 277 14.08 4.89 2.95
N TYR A 278 14.47 4.04 3.91
CA TYR A 278 15.88 3.67 4.07
C TYR A 278 16.43 2.84 2.90
N GLY A 279 15.59 2.24 2.09
CA GLY A 279 16.00 1.41 0.96
C GLY A 279 16.67 0.09 1.39
N TYR A 280 16.89 -0.78 0.42
CA TYR A 280 17.37 -2.15 0.67
C TYR A 280 18.72 -2.20 1.39
N ILE A 281 19.67 -1.33 1.01
CA ILE A 281 21.05 -1.35 1.55
C ILE A 281 21.08 -0.80 2.99
N ALA A 282 20.25 0.20 3.28
CA ALA A 282 20.21 0.84 4.59
C ALA A 282 19.41 0.03 5.61
N ALA A 283 18.37 -0.68 5.17
CA ALA A 283 17.61 -1.61 6.01
C ALA A 283 18.47 -2.81 6.45
N ASN A 284 19.47 -3.18 5.65
CA ASN A 284 20.42 -4.25 5.94
C ASN A 284 21.87 -3.73 5.85
N PRO A 285 22.34 -2.95 6.81
CA PRO A 285 23.70 -2.45 6.80
C PRO A 285 24.68 -3.62 6.77
N GLN A 286 25.56 -3.63 5.77
CA GLN A 286 26.58 -4.68 5.66
C GLN A 286 27.46 -4.65 6.90
N ARG A 287 27.53 -5.77 7.61
CA ARG A 287 28.46 -5.95 8.72
C ARG A 287 29.88 -5.66 8.24
N LYS A 288 30.51 -4.64 8.78
CA LYS A 288 31.97 -4.55 8.70
C LYS A 288 32.52 -5.75 9.45
N SER A 289 33.19 -6.66 8.75
CA SER A 289 33.49 -8.05 9.09
C SER A 289 34.41 -8.28 10.29
N LYS A 290 34.67 -7.32 11.16
CA LYS A 290 35.67 -7.43 12.25
C LYS A 290 35.15 -7.16 13.65
N SER A 291 33.83 -7.07 13.88
CA SER A 291 33.35 -6.99 15.25
C SER A 291 32.98 -8.39 15.76
N ASN A 292 33.75 -8.94 16.67
CA ASN A 292 33.48 -10.19 17.40
C ASN A 292 32.33 -10.06 18.42
N LYS A 293 31.64 -8.94 18.47
CA LYS A 293 30.55 -8.68 19.39
C LYS A 293 29.23 -9.12 18.77
N ARG A 294 28.81 -10.33 19.09
CA ARG A 294 27.45 -10.80 18.89
C ARG A 294 26.50 -9.98 19.77
N GLY A 295 25.53 -9.31 19.21
CA GLY A 295 24.46 -8.63 19.95
C GLY A 295 24.45 -7.11 19.87
N GLU A 296 25.55 -6.44 19.60
CA GLU A 296 25.55 -5.02 19.26
C GLU A 296 25.21 -4.88 17.77
N GLU A 297 23.99 -5.19 17.40
CA GLU A 297 23.52 -4.92 16.06
C GLU A 297 23.15 -3.45 15.93
N LEU A 298 24.20 -2.58 15.75
CA LEU A 298 24.13 -1.65 14.64
C LEU A 298 23.11 -0.53 14.75
N ILE A 299 22.74 -0.18 15.98
CA ILE A 299 22.05 1.07 16.24
C ILE A 299 22.94 2.25 15.84
N SER A 300 24.27 2.08 16.00
CA SER A 300 25.29 3.12 15.83
C SER A 300 25.60 3.56 14.38
N ASN A 301 25.05 2.90 13.36
CA ASN A 301 25.32 3.23 11.95
C ASN A 301 24.03 3.44 11.15
N LYS A 302 22.95 3.87 11.80
CA LYS A 302 21.72 4.19 11.12
C LYS A 302 21.93 5.40 10.20
N GLN A 303 21.55 5.24 8.95
CA GLN A 303 21.60 6.31 7.95
C GLN A 303 20.66 7.46 8.35
N ILE A 304 21.12 8.70 8.22
CA ILE A 304 20.32 9.88 8.58
C ILE A 304 19.24 10.17 7.54
N TYR A 305 19.56 10.02 6.24
CA TYR A 305 18.67 10.35 5.13
C TYR A 305 18.25 9.11 4.34
N ALA A 306 17.26 9.25 3.47
CA ALA A 306 16.78 8.18 2.58
C ALA A 306 17.80 7.78 1.48
N TRP A 307 18.92 8.44 1.38
CA TRP A 307 20.01 8.15 0.44
C TRP A 307 21.34 7.95 1.16
N LYS A 308 22.23 7.22 0.52
CA LYS A 308 23.64 7.09 0.95
C LYS A 308 24.54 7.59 -0.17
N ASN A 309 25.23 8.67 0.08
CA ASN A 309 26.09 9.33 -0.87
C ASN A 309 27.57 9.00 -0.57
N ASN A 310 28.14 8.01 -1.25
CA ASN A 310 29.54 7.59 -1.09
C ASN A 310 30.01 7.38 0.37
N GLY A 311 29.10 6.95 1.25
CA GLY A 311 29.41 6.71 2.67
C GLY A 311 29.26 7.92 3.58
N TYR A 312 28.85 9.06 3.05
CA TYR A 312 28.58 10.29 3.82
C TYR A 312 27.09 10.58 3.85
N ASP A 313 26.57 10.88 5.03
CA ASP A 313 25.21 11.38 5.22
C ASP A 313 25.22 12.91 4.95
N ASN A 314 25.01 13.30 3.68
CA ASN A 314 25.05 14.67 3.25
C ASN A 314 23.86 14.99 2.33
N VAL A 315 23.33 16.19 2.43
CA VAL A 315 22.24 16.71 1.57
C VAL A 315 22.67 17.06 0.15
N ARG A 316 23.98 17.08 -0.10
CA ARG A 316 24.57 17.37 -1.40
C ARG A 316 25.31 16.16 -1.96
N TYR A 317 25.28 16.01 -3.27
CA TYR A 317 26.06 14.98 -3.96
C TYR A 317 27.56 15.26 -3.83
N THR A 318 28.31 14.32 -3.24
CA THR A 318 29.73 14.51 -2.89
C THR A 318 30.70 13.87 -3.89
N ALA A 319 30.22 12.95 -4.74
CA ALA A 319 31.09 12.31 -5.73
C ALA A 319 31.59 13.32 -6.77
N LYS A 320 32.83 13.15 -7.20
CA LYS A 320 33.43 13.95 -8.28
C LYS A 320 32.67 13.75 -9.59
N GLY A 321 32.37 14.81 -10.30
CA GLY A 321 31.64 14.76 -11.56
C GLY A 321 30.75 15.99 -11.77
N SER A 322 29.96 15.98 -12.83
CA SER A 322 29.07 17.10 -13.21
C SER A 322 27.99 17.41 -12.19
N TYR A 323 27.62 16.43 -11.39
CA TYR A 323 26.57 16.57 -10.35
C TYR A 323 27.11 16.89 -8.95
N GLN A 324 28.45 17.06 -8.82
CA GLN A 324 29.06 17.37 -7.52
C GLN A 324 28.50 18.68 -6.95
N GLY A 325 28.03 18.66 -5.72
CA GLY A 325 27.40 19.77 -5.03
C GLY A 325 25.90 19.97 -5.30
N SER A 326 25.31 19.21 -6.24
CA SER A 326 23.85 19.23 -6.48
C SER A 326 23.08 18.79 -5.25
N MET A 327 21.92 19.40 -5.02
CA MET A 327 21.02 19.02 -3.93
C MET A 327 20.37 17.66 -4.20
N LEU A 328 20.16 16.87 -3.16
CA LEU A 328 19.58 15.54 -3.26
C LEU A 328 18.10 15.49 -2.92
N ALA A 329 17.55 16.59 -2.40
CA ALA A 329 16.15 16.73 -2.06
C ALA A 329 15.71 18.20 -2.16
N ASN A 330 14.41 18.40 -2.26
CA ASN A 330 13.75 19.69 -2.15
C ASN A 330 13.43 19.97 -0.68
N PHE A 331 14.07 20.99 -0.10
CA PHE A 331 13.87 21.41 1.29
C PHE A 331 14.38 22.85 1.53
N LYS A 332 13.90 23.50 2.59
CA LYS A 332 14.28 24.85 2.97
C LYS A 332 15.62 24.88 3.71
N ARG A 333 16.64 25.55 3.14
CA ARG A 333 17.97 25.60 3.74
C ARG A 333 18.10 26.63 4.87
N GLY A 334 17.46 27.77 4.72
CA GLY A 334 17.59 28.89 5.67
C GLY A 334 16.35 29.77 5.76
N ALA A 335 16.37 30.78 6.61
CA ALA A 335 15.34 31.82 6.62
C ALA A 335 15.44 32.58 5.27
N GLY A 336 14.32 32.61 4.52
CA GLY A 336 14.30 33.20 3.19
C GLY A 336 15.03 32.42 2.09
N ASP A 337 15.59 31.25 2.41
CA ASP A 337 16.32 30.40 1.46
C ASP A 337 15.52 29.10 1.16
N ASN A 338 14.49 29.22 0.32
CA ASN A 338 13.66 28.09 -0.08
C ASN A 338 14.32 27.28 -1.19
N MET A 339 14.99 27.91 -2.16
CA MET A 339 15.59 27.20 -3.30
C MET A 339 17.11 27.36 -3.42
N GLY A 340 17.71 28.23 -2.64
CA GLY A 340 19.14 28.51 -2.68
C GLY A 340 19.53 29.66 -3.61
N VAL A 341 20.85 29.89 -3.70
CA VAL A 341 21.42 30.94 -4.57
C VAL A 341 21.13 30.60 -6.02
N ALA A 342 20.72 31.58 -6.80
CA ALA A 342 20.50 31.42 -8.25
C ALA A 342 21.78 30.93 -8.96
N GLY A 343 21.62 30.05 -9.94
CA GLY A 343 22.71 29.38 -10.65
C GLY A 343 22.89 27.93 -10.22
N GLY A 344 24.11 27.42 -10.24
CA GLY A 344 24.42 26.08 -9.75
C GLY A 344 24.25 25.95 -8.24
N LEU A 345 24.12 24.74 -7.74
CA LEU A 345 24.08 24.42 -6.31
C LEU A 345 22.77 24.76 -5.58
N ASN A 346 21.68 24.98 -6.29
CA ASN A 346 20.32 25.04 -5.74
C ASN A 346 19.53 23.75 -6.06
N ASP A 347 18.34 23.61 -5.49
CA ASP A 347 17.43 22.49 -5.79
C ASP A 347 16.45 22.80 -6.92
N ASN A 348 16.51 24.02 -7.48
CA ASN A 348 15.63 24.54 -8.53
C ASN A 348 14.13 24.53 -8.19
N ALA A 349 13.78 24.51 -6.91
CA ALA A 349 12.40 24.38 -6.46
C ALA A 349 12.12 25.33 -5.27
N ALA A 350 11.33 26.38 -5.51
CA ALA A 350 10.84 27.28 -4.46
C ALA A 350 9.57 26.76 -3.77
N ILE A 351 8.87 25.82 -4.41
CA ILE A 351 7.64 25.13 -4.03
C ILE A 351 7.85 23.63 -4.27
N PRO A 352 6.87 22.73 -4.10
CA PRO A 352 7.06 21.35 -4.51
C PRO A 352 7.62 21.26 -5.94
N ALA A 353 8.46 20.26 -6.18
CA ALA A 353 9.01 19.91 -7.49
C ALA A 353 8.20 18.76 -8.11
N GLU A 354 8.44 18.47 -9.39
CA GLU A 354 7.87 17.27 -10.01
C GLU A 354 8.29 15.99 -9.26
N VAL A 355 7.39 15.03 -9.17
CA VAL A 355 7.54 13.80 -8.36
C VAL A 355 8.72 12.91 -8.78
N VAL A 356 9.39 13.19 -9.90
CA VAL A 356 10.54 12.42 -10.41
C VAL A 356 11.83 13.23 -10.51
N THR A 357 11.87 14.42 -9.91
CA THR A 357 13.00 15.36 -10.09
C THR A 357 14.30 14.87 -9.44
N PHE A 358 14.22 14.26 -8.27
CA PHE A 358 15.39 13.84 -7.49
C PHE A 358 15.72 12.36 -7.70
N THR A 359 16.92 11.96 -7.28
CA THR A 359 17.38 10.58 -7.43
C THR A 359 16.59 9.64 -6.50
N PRO A 360 16.06 8.53 -7.04
CA PRO A 360 15.33 7.55 -6.22
C PRO A 360 16.26 6.79 -5.27
N ASN A 361 15.68 6.23 -4.21
CA ASN A 361 16.39 5.37 -3.27
C ASN A 361 16.65 3.96 -3.84
N GLY A 362 17.21 3.05 -3.04
CA GLY A 362 17.58 1.69 -3.44
C GLY A 362 16.41 0.80 -3.92
N TYR A 363 15.16 1.12 -3.57
CA TYR A 363 13.95 0.46 -4.10
C TYR A 363 13.40 1.14 -5.35
N GLY A 364 13.97 2.25 -5.79
CA GLY A 364 13.48 3.05 -6.91
C GLY A 364 12.34 4.00 -6.52
N LEU A 365 12.22 4.34 -5.24
CA LEU A 365 11.21 5.27 -4.71
C LEU A 365 11.76 6.69 -4.72
N TYR A 366 10.97 7.61 -5.23
CA TYR A 366 11.31 9.03 -5.31
C TYR A 366 10.82 9.79 -4.08
N ASN A 367 11.52 10.84 -3.73
CA ASN A 367 11.14 11.87 -2.76
C ASN A 367 10.72 11.31 -1.36
N MET A 368 11.36 10.21 -0.92
CA MET A 368 11.15 9.71 0.44
C MET A 368 11.74 10.64 1.52
N SER A 369 12.41 11.69 1.13
CA SER A 369 12.92 12.77 1.98
C SER A 369 12.85 14.06 1.19
N GLY A 370 12.04 15.01 1.63
CA GLY A 370 11.81 16.28 0.97
C GLY A 370 10.64 16.26 -0.03
N ASN A 371 10.46 17.35 -0.74
CA ASN A 371 9.36 17.64 -1.64
C ASN A 371 8.03 17.88 -0.91
N VAL A 372 7.27 16.85 -0.59
CA VAL A 372 6.11 16.94 0.32
C VAL A 372 6.23 15.90 1.43
N SER A 373 5.81 16.26 2.63
CA SER A 373 5.60 15.30 3.69
C SER A 373 4.41 14.41 3.36
N GLU A 374 4.35 13.21 3.90
CA GLU A 374 3.39 12.22 3.48
C GLU A 374 2.55 11.68 4.64
N TRP A 375 1.24 11.62 4.42
CA TRP A 375 0.33 10.93 5.31
C TRP A 375 0.64 9.45 5.39
N VAL A 376 0.65 8.91 6.61
CA VAL A 376 0.66 7.46 6.85
C VAL A 376 -0.58 7.02 7.63
N ALA A 377 -0.82 5.73 7.70
CA ALA A 377 -2.04 5.20 8.29
C ALA A 377 -2.14 5.37 9.81
N ASP A 378 -0.98 5.46 10.48
CA ASP A 378 -0.88 5.39 11.94
C ASP A 378 -1.44 6.62 12.64
N VAL A 379 -2.04 6.38 13.81
CA VAL A 379 -2.37 7.44 14.78
C VAL A 379 -1.10 7.85 15.51
N TYR A 380 -0.90 9.15 15.69
CA TYR A 380 0.27 9.66 16.38
C TYR A 380 0.16 9.48 17.89
N ARG A 381 1.19 8.88 18.46
CA ARG A 381 1.49 8.87 19.90
C ARG A 381 3.01 8.90 20.10
N PRO A 382 3.53 9.51 21.14
CA PRO A 382 4.94 9.34 21.51
C PRO A 382 5.22 7.85 21.64
N MET A 383 6.34 7.39 21.11
CA MET A 383 6.70 5.97 21.19
C MET A 383 7.46 5.69 22.47
N THR A 384 6.94 4.76 23.27
CA THR A 384 7.62 4.25 24.46
C THR A 384 8.07 2.82 24.22
N ALA A 385 9.05 2.34 25.01
CA ALA A 385 9.57 0.97 24.90
C ALA A 385 8.51 -0.10 25.22
N ILE A 386 7.42 0.26 25.89
CA ILE A 386 6.35 -0.64 26.33
C ILE A 386 5.30 -0.87 25.21
N ASP A 387 5.27 0.00 24.21
CA ASP A 387 4.14 0.11 23.29
C ASP A 387 4.26 -0.70 21.99
N GLY A 388 5.14 -1.66 21.88
CA GLY A 388 5.42 -2.19 20.58
C GLY A 388 5.42 -3.71 20.46
N ASP A 389 4.61 -4.23 19.56
CA ASP A 389 4.87 -5.51 18.93
C ASP A 389 6.09 -5.39 18.00
N ASP A 390 6.88 -6.47 17.91
CA ASP A 390 8.05 -6.54 17.03
C ASP A 390 7.67 -6.79 15.57
N TYR A 391 6.42 -7.11 15.31
CA TYR A 391 5.95 -7.58 14.00
C TYR A 391 4.79 -6.75 13.47
N ASN A 392 4.95 -6.18 12.27
CA ASN A 392 3.96 -5.36 11.57
C ASN A 392 3.30 -4.31 12.46
N ILE A 393 4.14 -3.56 13.16
CA ILE A 393 3.65 -2.56 14.11
C ILE A 393 2.75 -1.54 13.41
N PHE A 394 1.61 -1.28 14.02
CA PHE A 394 0.63 -0.31 13.56
C PHE A 394 -0.16 0.24 14.74
N ARG A 395 -0.30 1.55 14.81
CA ARG A 395 -1.15 2.24 15.78
C ARG A 395 -2.39 2.80 15.09
N GLY A 396 -3.54 2.51 15.64
CA GLY A 396 -4.82 2.93 15.09
C GLY A 396 -5.69 1.75 14.64
N ASN A 397 -5.43 0.54 15.18
CA ASN A 397 -6.25 -0.63 14.90
C ASN A 397 -7.69 -0.40 15.38
N GLU A 398 -8.63 -0.38 14.44
CA GLU A 398 -10.05 -0.41 14.70
C GLU A 398 -10.62 -1.73 14.18
N PHE A 399 -11.16 -2.52 15.09
CA PHE A 399 -11.82 -3.77 14.74
C PHE A 399 -13.24 -3.47 14.30
N LYS A 400 -13.53 -3.76 13.04
CA LYS A 400 -14.82 -3.47 12.39
C LYS A 400 -15.39 -4.74 11.78
N GLN A 401 -16.68 -4.92 11.86
CA GLN A 401 -17.41 -5.96 11.16
C GLN A 401 -18.49 -5.34 10.25
N ILE A 402 -18.89 -6.09 9.23
CA ILE A 402 -19.97 -5.66 8.34
C ILE A 402 -21.27 -5.58 9.15
N ASP A 403 -22.04 -4.51 8.96
CA ASP A 403 -23.31 -4.31 9.67
C ASP A 403 -24.46 -5.11 9.02
N PHE A 404 -24.40 -6.43 9.15
CA PHE A 404 -25.42 -7.34 8.61
C PHE A 404 -26.83 -7.11 9.20
N ALA A 405 -26.94 -6.40 10.32
CA ALA A 405 -28.26 -6.10 10.92
C ALA A 405 -29.14 -5.24 10.02
N ARG A 406 -28.55 -4.53 9.05
CA ARG A 406 -29.29 -3.71 8.07
C ARG A 406 -30.03 -4.54 7.01
N GLY A 407 -29.74 -5.82 6.89
CA GLY A 407 -30.31 -6.71 5.87
C GLY A 407 -29.64 -6.59 4.51
N ALA A 408 -29.80 -7.64 3.69
CA ALA A 408 -29.29 -7.66 2.32
C ALA A 408 -29.93 -6.53 1.47
N GLY A 409 -29.15 -5.89 0.64
CA GLY A 409 -29.57 -4.73 -0.18
C GLY A 409 -29.42 -3.36 0.50
N ASN A 410 -29.18 -3.32 1.83
CA ASN A 410 -29.01 -2.08 2.59
C ASN A 410 -27.61 -1.94 3.22
N LEU A 411 -26.65 -2.72 2.74
CA LEU A 411 -25.28 -2.75 3.29
C LEU A 411 -24.38 -1.67 2.70
N ARG A 412 -24.89 -0.79 1.82
CA ARG A 412 -24.09 0.22 1.13
C ARG A 412 -24.42 1.63 1.64
N ASP A 413 -23.38 2.44 1.83
CA ASP A 413 -23.49 3.86 2.13
C ASP A 413 -23.83 4.70 0.85
N GLU A 414 -23.93 6.01 1.01
CA GLU A 414 -24.22 6.94 -0.08
C GLU A 414 -23.12 6.92 -1.16
N LYS A 415 -21.88 6.61 -0.80
CA LYS A 415 -20.74 6.47 -1.72
C LYS A 415 -20.68 5.09 -2.40
N GLY A 416 -21.62 4.19 -2.09
CA GLY A 416 -21.68 2.81 -2.62
C GLY A 416 -20.75 1.82 -1.92
N ARG A 417 -20.17 2.19 -0.78
CA ARG A 417 -19.22 1.37 0.01
C ARG A 417 -19.98 0.56 1.05
N ILE A 418 -19.40 -0.58 1.44
CA ILE A 418 -19.98 -1.41 2.51
C ILE A 418 -19.91 -0.69 3.85
N ILE A 419 -21.00 -0.71 4.58
CA ILE A 419 -21.12 -0.13 5.92
C ILE A 419 -20.57 -1.11 6.95
N TYR A 420 -19.64 -0.61 7.75
CA TYR A 420 -19.06 -1.33 8.87
C TYR A 420 -19.50 -0.70 10.19
N LYS A 421 -19.67 -1.52 11.20
CA LYS A 421 -19.78 -1.10 12.59
C LYS A 421 -18.53 -1.49 13.38
N THR A 422 -18.13 -0.65 14.31
CA THR A 422 -17.04 -0.94 15.23
C THR A 422 -17.47 -2.04 16.20
N GLU A 423 -16.65 -3.07 16.36
CA GLU A 423 -16.90 -4.12 17.34
C GLU A 423 -16.75 -3.58 18.77
N ALA A 424 -17.62 -4.05 19.66
CA ALA A 424 -17.51 -3.75 21.07
C ALA A 424 -16.29 -4.47 21.68
N ASP A 425 -15.56 -3.81 22.57
CA ASP A 425 -14.38 -4.38 23.21
C ASP A 425 -14.68 -5.67 24.00
N SER A 426 -15.91 -5.81 24.49
CA SER A 426 -16.38 -7.02 25.18
C SER A 426 -16.39 -8.28 24.30
N THR A 427 -16.47 -8.12 22.98
CA THR A 427 -16.48 -9.23 22.01
C THR A 427 -15.10 -9.57 21.47
N LEU A 428 -14.09 -8.76 21.76
CA LEU A 428 -12.75 -8.84 21.16
C LEU A 428 -11.73 -9.65 21.98
N ALA A 429 -12.17 -10.53 22.89
CA ALA A 429 -11.30 -11.49 23.58
C ALA A 429 -9.87 -10.95 23.90
N ASN A 430 -9.76 -10.07 24.88
CA ASN A 430 -8.50 -9.40 25.28
C ASN A 430 -7.88 -8.43 24.26
N ARG A 431 -8.56 -8.16 23.14
CA ARG A 431 -8.20 -7.11 22.19
C ARG A 431 -9.13 -5.93 22.38
N ARG A 432 -8.63 -4.73 22.14
CA ARG A 432 -9.44 -3.51 22.26
C ARG A 432 -9.28 -2.67 21.00
N ASN A 433 -10.32 -1.93 20.67
CA ASN A 433 -10.18 -0.87 19.69
C ASN A 433 -9.19 0.17 20.19
N TYR A 434 -8.45 0.77 19.27
CA TYR A 434 -7.33 1.66 19.58
C TYR A 434 -7.66 2.74 20.63
N GLN A 435 -8.81 3.41 20.49
CA GLN A 435 -9.23 4.51 21.39
C GLN A 435 -9.32 4.12 22.87
N LYS A 436 -9.57 2.85 23.16
CA LYS A 436 -9.67 2.32 24.52
C LYS A 436 -8.46 1.48 24.94
N GLY A 437 -7.54 1.23 24.03
CA GLY A 437 -6.36 0.41 24.26
C GLY A 437 -5.11 1.19 24.67
N TYR A 438 -5.19 2.52 24.79
CA TYR A 438 -4.04 3.32 25.18
C TYR A 438 -3.71 3.12 26.66
N ALA A 439 -2.44 2.82 26.97
CA ALA A 439 -2.01 2.46 28.32
C ALA A 439 -2.32 3.53 29.38
N VAL A 440 -2.26 4.81 29.00
CA VAL A 440 -2.61 5.93 29.89
C VAL A 440 -4.08 5.90 30.28
N ASN A 441 -4.98 5.56 29.36
CA ASN A 441 -6.41 5.39 29.63
C ASN A 441 -6.72 4.19 30.52
N HIS A 442 -5.75 3.29 30.69
CA HIS A 442 -5.86 2.09 31.51
C HIS A 442 -5.35 2.27 32.93
N LEU A 443 -4.27 3.05 33.09
CA LEU A 443 -3.62 3.19 34.37
C LEU A 443 -4.48 3.96 35.37
N ASP A 444 -5.30 4.87 34.85
CA ASP A 444 -6.09 5.74 35.71
C ASP A 444 -7.46 5.17 36.09
N GLY A 445 -7.98 4.19 35.36
CA GLY A 445 -9.12 3.32 35.71
C GLY A 445 -10.41 3.94 36.24
N ASP A 446 -10.43 5.21 36.54
CA ASP A 446 -11.56 5.92 37.08
C ASP A 446 -12.13 6.97 36.10
N SER A 447 -13.43 7.21 36.22
CA SER A 447 -14.13 8.19 35.40
C SER A 447 -13.71 9.63 35.67
N ALA A 448 -13.10 9.90 36.82
CA ALA A 448 -12.64 11.23 37.21
C ALA A 448 -11.33 11.58 36.52
N SER A 449 -10.40 10.62 36.36
CA SER A 449 -9.18 10.83 35.57
C SER A 449 -9.51 11.08 34.09
N ASN A 450 -10.48 10.35 33.53
CA ASN A 450 -10.96 10.58 32.17
C ASN A 450 -11.57 11.98 31.98
N ALA A 451 -12.25 12.50 32.98
CA ALA A 451 -12.81 13.86 32.96
C ALA A 451 -11.76 14.93 33.20
N GLY A 452 -10.75 14.68 34.05
CA GLY A 452 -9.67 15.59 34.36
C GLY A 452 -8.63 15.76 33.26
N TYR A 453 -8.38 14.67 32.53
CA TYR A 453 -7.51 14.65 31.36
C TYR A 453 -8.35 14.55 30.10
N SER A 454 -9.08 15.59 29.75
CA SER A 454 -9.71 15.71 28.43
C SER A 454 -8.61 15.73 27.36
N TYR A 455 -8.07 14.56 27.01
CA TYR A 455 -7.15 14.41 25.90
C TYR A 455 -7.83 14.94 24.64
N GLY A 456 -7.28 15.98 24.04
CA GLY A 456 -7.88 16.72 22.95
C GLY A 456 -8.29 18.15 23.31
N LEU A 457 -8.47 18.47 24.61
CA LEU A 457 -8.65 19.85 25.08
C LEU A 457 -7.38 20.42 25.73
N THR A 458 -6.51 19.58 26.31
CA THR A 458 -5.31 19.97 27.03
C THR A 458 -3.99 19.65 26.31
N SER A 459 -4.00 18.76 25.31
CA SER A 459 -2.85 18.50 24.44
C SER A 459 -3.24 18.66 22.98
N LEU A 460 -2.28 19.06 22.13
CA LEU A 460 -2.47 19.14 20.68
C LEU A 460 -2.57 17.74 20.02
N ILE A 461 -2.52 16.67 20.79
CA ILE A 461 -2.55 15.28 20.33
C ILE A 461 -3.90 14.69 20.71
N SER A 462 -4.68 14.34 19.70
CA SER A 462 -5.98 13.67 19.85
C SER A 462 -5.94 12.25 19.22
N ASP A 463 -7.01 11.48 19.37
CA ASP A 463 -7.16 10.19 18.67
C ASP A 463 -7.30 10.33 17.15
N LYS A 464 -7.51 11.57 16.69
CA LYS A 464 -7.58 11.92 15.25
C LYS A 464 -6.25 12.44 14.71
N SER A 465 -5.24 12.60 15.55
CA SER A 465 -3.91 13.03 15.11
C SER A 465 -3.24 11.89 14.36
N ARG A 466 -2.94 12.12 13.08
CA ARG A 466 -2.30 11.15 12.19
C ARG A 466 -0.84 11.47 11.97
N VAL A 467 -0.02 10.44 11.84
CA VAL A 467 1.42 10.61 11.62
C VAL A 467 1.69 11.14 10.23
N VAL A 468 2.64 12.05 10.13
CA VAL A 468 3.20 12.60 8.90
C VAL A 468 4.70 12.31 8.87
N LYS A 469 5.18 11.78 7.75
CA LYS A 469 6.58 11.36 7.56
C LYS A 469 7.24 12.13 6.42
N GLY A 470 8.58 12.11 6.41
CA GLY A 470 9.37 12.85 5.45
C GLY A 470 9.34 14.36 5.73
N ALA A 471 10.16 15.11 5.05
CA ALA A 471 10.14 16.57 5.06
C ALA A 471 9.44 17.10 3.82
N SER A 472 9.05 18.36 3.87
CA SER A 472 8.53 19.09 2.73
C SER A 472 9.53 20.11 2.19
N TRP A 473 9.20 20.72 1.06
CA TRP A 473 9.92 21.85 0.44
C TRP A 473 10.11 23.04 1.39
N ASN A 474 9.25 23.19 2.40
CA ASN A 474 9.29 24.29 3.39
C ASN A 474 9.93 23.89 4.73
N ASP A 475 10.43 22.65 4.86
CA ASP A 475 11.03 22.14 6.09
C ASP A 475 12.57 22.19 6.03
N ARG A 476 13.20 22.25 7.22
CA ARG A 476 14.66 22.21 7.37
C ARG A 476 15.21 20.79 7.23
N ALA A 477 16.51 20.70 6.94
CA ALA A 477 17.22 19.45 6.73
C ALA A 477 17.06 18.41 7.86
N TYR A 478 16.82 18.84 9.09
CA TYR A 478 16.53 17.95 10.22
C TYR A 478 15.36 16.99 9.91
N TRP A 479 14.29 17.51 9.32
CA TRP A 479 13.08 16.75 9.04
C TRP A 479 13.22 15.77 7.86
N LEU A 480 14.30 15.87 7.07
CA LEU A 480 14.59 14.94 5.97
C LEU A 480 14.87 13.50 6.46
N SER A 481 15.18 13.33 7.74
CA SER A 481 15.43 12.01 8.33
C SER A 481 14.16 11.18 8.31
N PRO A 482 14.18 9.95 7.75
CA PRO A 482 13.02 9.06 7.76
C PRO A 482 12.52 8.70 9.16
N GLY A 483 13.38 8.77 10.18
CA GLY A 483 13.01 8.56 11.58
C GLY A 483 12.26 9.73 12.21
N ALA A 484 12.29 10.94 11.61
CA ALA A 484 11.56 12.08 12.12
C ALA A 484 10.04 11.88 11.98
N ARG A 485 9.28 12.34 12.97
CA ARG A 485 7.83 12.19 13.06
C ARG A 485 7.17 13.52 13.35
N ARG A 486 6.09 13.78 12.66
CA ARG A 486 5.17 14.90 12.95
C ARG A 486 3.74 14.37 12.90
N PHE A 487 2.81 15.22 13.26
CA PHE A 487 1.39 14.88 13.20
C PHE A 487 0.56 16.09 12.78
N LEU A 488 -0.61 15.78 12.27
CA LEU A 488 -1.67 16.74 12.00
C LEU A 488 -3.02 16.02 12.19
N GLU A 489 -4.07 16.76 12.49
CA GLU A 489 -5.42 16.18 12.60
C GLU A 489 -5.91 15.63 11.24
N GLU A 490 -6.67 14.53 11.28
CA GLU A 490 -7.07 13.77 10.09
C GLU A 490 -7.97 14.51 9.10
N ASP A 491 -8.57 15.62 9.52
CA ASP A 491 -9.43 16.50 8.74
C ASP A 491 -8.75 17.80 8.30
N GLN A 492 -7.55 18.05 8.77
CA GLN A 492 -6.76 19.20 8.37
C GLN A 492 -5.89 18.91 7.15
N SER A 493 -5.52 19.98 6.45
CA SER A 493 -4.65 19.91 5.28
C SER A 493 -3.66 21.08 5.26
N THR A 494 -2.56 20.92 4.54
CA THR A 494 -1.53 21.97 4.37
C THR A 494 -0.95 21.93 2.97
N ASN A 495 -0.24 23.00 2.56
CA ASN A 495 0.49 23.05 1.30
C ASN A 495 1.83 22.26 1.33
N THR A 496 2.12 21.58 2.42
CA THR A 496 3.36 20.84 2.65
C THR A 496 3.15 19.33 2.74
N ILE A 497 1.90 18.86 2.80
CA ILE A 497 1.58 17.46 3.00
C ILE A 497 0.82 16.91 1.80
N GLY A 498 1.35 15.82 1.25
CA GLY A 498 0.72 14.97 0.25
C GLY A 498 0.61 13.53 0.75
N PHE A 499 0.59 12.55 -0.16
CA PHE A 499 0.55 11.14 0.21
C PHE A 499 0.98 10.23 -0.94
N ARG A 500 1.28 8.98 -0.60
CA ARG A 500 1.43 7.86 -1.53
C ARG A 500 0.65 6.65 -1.05
N CYS A 501 0.27 5.76 -1.97
CA CYS A 501 -0.45 4.56 -1.62
C CYS A 501 0.49 3.37 -1.43
N ALA A 502 0.04 2.41 -0.63
CA ALA A 502 0.65 1.10 -0.46
C ALA A 502 -0.41 0.00 -0.62
N MET A 503 0.04 -1.25 -0.73
CA MET A 503 -0.82 -2.43 -0.84
C MET A 503 -0.13 -3.61 -0.16
N ASN A 504 -0.89 -4.45 0.52
CA ASN A 504 -0.36 -5.66 1.12
C ASN A 504 0.10 -6.66 0.05
N HIS A 505 1.24 -7.29 0.31
CA HIS A 505 1.67 -8.46 -0.44
C HIS A 505 1.13 -9.71 0.25
N TYR A 506 0.61 -10.66 -0.52
CA TYR A 506 0.11 -11.95 -0.03
C TYR A 506 1.04 -13.07 -0.46
N GLY A 507 1.35 -14.00 0.44
CA GLY A 507 2.18 -15.15 0.14
C GLY A 507 3.58 -15.06 0.73
N SER A 508 4.55 -15.72 0.10
CA SER A 508 5.94 -15.72 0.58
C SER A 508 6.60 -14.36 0.47
N SER A 509 7.37 -13.97 1.47
CA SER A 509 8.16 -12.73 1.47
C SER A 509 9.13 -12.59 0.29
N GLU A 510 9.54 -13.70 -0.31
CA GLU A 510 10.44 -13.74 -1.47
C GLU A 510 9.69 -13.68 -2.83
N GLY A 511 8.35 -13.66 -2.80
CA GLY A 511 7.51 -13.83 -3.97
C GLY A 511 7.39 -15.30 -4.40
N THR A 512 6.48 -15.56 -5.34
CA THR A 512 6.21 -16.92 -5.87
C THR A 512 6.96 -17.22 -7.16
N SER A 513 7.81 -16.31 -7.63
CA SER A 513 8.62 -16.47 -8.84
C SER A 513 9.55 -17.69 -8.70
N LYS A 514 9.61 -18.53 -9.74
CA LYS A 514 10.56 -19.65 -9.78
C LYS A 514 12.02 -19.22 -9.61
N LYS A 515 12.34 -17.94 -9.82
CA LYS A 515 13.67 -17.36 -9.60
C LYS A 515 13.95 -17.06 -8.11
N ALA A 516 12.92 -16.84 -7.30
CA ALA A 516 13.05 -16.65 -5.86
C ALA A 516 13.37 -17.94 -5.08
N LYS A 517 13.35 -19.10 -5.75
CA LYS A 517 13.77 -20.39 -5.16
C LYS A 517 15.27 -20.57 -5.01
N THR A 518 16.07 -19.57 -5.35
CA THR A 518 17.50 -19.54 -5.02
C THR A 518 17.71 -18.98 -3.61
N GLY A 519 17.00 -19.55 -2.63
CA GLY A 519 17.33 -19.34 -1.23
C GLY A 519 18.76 -19.80 -0.94
N ILE A 520 19.35 -19.22 0.07
CA ILE A 520 20.69 -19.40 0.63
C ILE A 520 21.12 -20.89 0.82
N PHE A 521 20.24 -21.85 0.57
CA PHE A 521 20.46 -23.29 0.69
C PHE A 521 20.57 -24.05 -0.63
N MET A 522 20.93 -23.39 -1.74
CA MET A 522 21.38 -24.18 -2.89
C MET A 522 22.71 -24.83 -2.55
N PRO A 523 22.78 -26.19 -2.54
CA PRO A 523 24.06 -26.85 -2.41
C PRO A 523 24.93 -26.40 -3.58
N THR A 524 26.05 -25.78 -3.28
CA THR A 524 27.09 -25.46 -4.27
C THR A 524 27.31 -26.69 -5.14
N LYS A 525 27.10 -26.58 -6.46
CA LYS A 525 27.48 -27.64 -7.38
C LYS A 525 28.93 -28.02 -7.04
N LYS A 526 29.13 -29.22 -6.52
CA LYS A 526 30.47 -29.79 -6.40
C LYS A 526 31.08 -29.73 -7.79
N ASN A 527 32.09 -28.88 -7.97
CA ASN A 527 32.94 -28.93 -9.16
C ASN A 527 33.49 -30.35 -9.22
N LYS A 528 33.02 -31.13 -10.18
CA LYS A 528 33.69 -32.34 -10.58
C LYS A 528 35.06 -31.91 -11.13
N ARG A 529 36.10 -32.21 -10.35
CA ARG A 529 37.48 -32.27 -10.88
C ARG A 529 37.56 -33.39 -11.88
#